data_ab0149cb2d183e14eaf854c204f3de49
#
_entry.id   ab0149cb2d183e14eaf854c204f3de49
#
_cell.length_a   1.000
_cell.length_b   1.000
_cell.length_c   1.000
_cell.angle_alpha   90.00
_cell.angle_beta   90.00
_cell.angle_gamma   90.00
#
_symmetry.space_group_name_H-M   'P 1'
#
loop_
_entity.id
_entity.type
_entity.pdbx_description
1 polymer ?
#
loop_
_entity_poly.entity_id
_entity_poly.type
_entity_poly.pdbx_seq_one_letter_code
_entity_poly.pdbx_strand_id
1 'polypeptide(L)'
;MPRQRKFFAGGNWKMNGNKKGIDDIIGFLNADCVDPNVEVVVAPPAVYLEYVRQKLNPQIGVAGQNCYKVASGAFTGDISADMIKDVGCNWVILGHSERRNVFGESDKLIGEKVKYALSVGLNVLPCVGEKLEEREAGKTEEVVFRQMQAIIDNIEEKDWNRVVIAYEPVWAIGTGKNATPEQAQEVHESLRTWISKKVTSEVAAKVRILYGGWFSDSCQL
;
A
#
# COMPACT_ATOMS: atom_id res chain seq x y z
N MET A 1 19.85 -14.10 15.19
CA MET A 1 18.38 -14.20 15.18
C MET A 1 17.88 -13.47 13.92
N PRO A 2 16.96 -14.01 13.14
CA PRO A 2 16.38 -13.27 12.03
C PRO A 2 15.76 -11.99 12.60
N ARG A 3 16.05 -10.82 12.01
CA ARG A 3 15.45 -9.55 12.41
C ARG A 3 13.94 -9.70 12.27
N GLN A 4 13.21 -9.57 13.37
CA GLN A 4 11.75 -9.60 13.37
C GLN A 4 11.25 -8.47 12.45
N ARG A 5 10.31 -8.78 11.54
CA ARG A 5 9.68 -7.79 10.69
C ARG A 5 8.94 -6.77 11.56
N LYS A 6 9.19 -5.49 11.33
CA LYS A 6 8.45 -4.42 12.01
C LYS A 6 6.97 -4.50 11.62
N PHE A 7 6.06 -4.40 12.59
CA PHE A 7 4.64 -4.31 12.30
C PHE A 7 4.33 -3.08 11.47
N PHE A 8 3.25 -3.13 10.71
CA PHE A 8 2.82 -2.02 9.86
C PHE A 8 1.31 -1.82 10.01
N ALA A 9 0.91 -0.60 10.36
CA ALA A 9 -0.48 -0.15 10.41
C ALA A 9 -0.69 0.94 9.37
N GLY A 10 -1.60 0.72 8.42
CA GLY A 10 -1.89 1.65 7.34
C GLY A 10 -3.33 2.14 7.35
N GLY A 11 -3.54 3.46 7.16
CA GLY A 11 -4.87 4.06 7.03
C GLY A 11 -5.04 4.78 5.69
N ASN A 12 -5.75 4.15 4.74
CA ASN A 12 -6.13 4.82 3.49
C ASN A 12 -7.46 5.57 3.69
N TRP A 13 -7.41 6.91 3.68
CA TRP A 13 -8.60 7.73 3.87
C TRP A 13 -9.48 7.80 2.63
N LYS A 14 -8.99 7.27 1.51
CA LYS A 14 -9.67 7.30 0.22
C LYS A 14 -10.09 8.73 -0.16
N MET A 15 -11.22 8.91 -0.84
CA MET A 15 -11.75 10.22 -1.20
C MET A 15 -12.70 10.74 -0.11
N ASN A 16 -12.20 10.87 1.12
CA ASN A 16 -12.98 11.33 2.26
C ASN A 16 -12.26 12.42 3.07
N GLY A 17 -13.04 13.20 3.80
CA GLY A 17 -12.56 14.17 4.77
C GLY A 17 -12.67 15.62 4.32
N ASN A 18 -12.52 16.47 5.30
CA ASN A 18 -12.35 17.92 5.18
C ASN A 18 -11.40 18.36 6.29
N LYS A 19 -10.94 19.63 6.29
CA LYS A 19 -9.92 20.10 7.25
C LYS A 19 -10.32 19.84 8.70
N LYS A 20 -11.61 20.04 9.06
CA LYS A 20 -12.07 19.83 10.45
C LYS A 20 -11.94 18.36 10.85
N GLY A 21 -12.47 17.42 10.08
CA GLY A 21 -12.36 15.99 10.39
C GLY A 21 -10.92 15.48 10.35
N ILE A 22 -10.09 16.05 9.46
CA ILE A 22 -8.66 15.76 9.41
C ILE A 22 -7.96 16.25 10.69
N ASP A 23 -8.29 17.44 11.19
CA ASP A 23 -7.72 17.94 12.45
C ASP A 23 -8.12 17.05 13.64
N ASP A 24 -9.36 16.53 13.66
CA ASP A 24 -9.80 15.61 14.70
C ASP A 24 -9.00 14.28 14.66
N ILE A 25 -8.76 13.73 13.47
CA ILE A 25 -7.93 12.52 13.29
C ILE A 25 -6.47 12.78 13.67
N ILE A 26 -5.89 13.92 13.26
CA ILE A 26 -4.52 14.30 13.62
C ILE A 26 -4.40 14.45 15.13
N GLY A 27 -5.38 15.08 15.78
CA GLY A 27 -5.43 15.22 17.25
C GLY A 27 -5.36 13.86 17.93
N PHE A 28 -6.15 12.88 17.47
CA PHE A 28 -6.13 11.52 17.97
C PHE A 28 -4.77 10.83 17.73
N LEU A 29 -4.23 10.90 16.50
CA LEU A 29 -2.96 10.24 16.14
C LEU A 29 -1.75 10.86 16.85
N ASN A 30 -1.81 12.12 17.22
CA ASN A 30 -0.75 12.82 17.95
C ASN A 30 -0.83 12.64 19.46
N ALA A 31 -1.96 12.15 19.99
CA ALA A 31 -2.20 12.04 21.44
C ALA A 31 -1.32 10.98 22.10
N ASP A 32 -1.02 9.91 21.36
CA ASP A 32 -0.29 8.77 21.88
C ASP A 32 1.13 8.64 21.29
N CYS A 33 2.02 8.00 22.05
CA CYS A 33 3.34 7.63 21.56
C CYS A 33 3.21 6.46 20.59
N VAL A 34 3.79 6.59 19.40
CA VAL A 34 3.89 5.48 18.44
C VAL A 34 4.85 4.43 19.00
N ASP A 35 4.40 3.18 19.11
CA ASP A 35 5.27 2.06 19.46
C ASP A 35 6.42 1.97 18.44
N PRO A 36 7.71 2.01 18.87
CA PRO A 36 8.84 1.94 17.96
C PRO A 36 8.91 0.64 17.13
N ASN A 37 8.19 -0.40 17.55
CA ASN A 37 8.09 -1.67 16.81
C ASN A 37 6.98 -1.67 15.75
N VAL A 38 6.17 -0.61 15.68
CA VAL A 38 5.10 -0.44 14.68
C VAL A 38 5.45 0.73 13.77
N GLU A 39 5.31 0.55 12.47
CA GLU A 39 5.34 1.63 11.50
C GLU A 39 3.91 2.03 11.16
N VAL A 40 3.53 3.27 11.45
CA VAL A 40 2.20 3.79 11.16
C VAL A 40 2.29 4.72 9.96
N VAL A 41 1.39 4.53 8.99
CA VAL A 41 1.33 5.34 7.76
C VAL A 41 -0.12 5.69 7.45
N VAL A 42 -0.42 6.96 7.21
CA VAL A 42 -1.74 7.43 6.77
C VAL A 42 -1.69 7.99 5.36
N ALA A 43 -2.74 7.78 4.59
CA ALA A 43 -2.84 8.22 3.20
C ALA A 43 -4.06 9.13 3.01
N PRO A 44 -3.92 10.44 3.23
CA PRO A 44 -4.97 11.42 2.96
C PRO A 44 -5.13 11.67 1.46
N PRO A 45 -6.27 12.26 1.00
CA PRO A 45 -6.41 12.78 -0.35
C PRO A 45 -5.29 13.77 -0.70
N ALA A 46 -4.89 13.80 -1.98
CA ALA A 46 -3.75 14.58 -2.47
C ALA A 46 -3.80 16.07 -2.07
N VAL A 47 -4.99 16.67 -2.06
CA VAL A 47 -5.21 18.08 -1.68
C VAL A 47 -4.89 18.38 -0.20
N TYR A 48 -4.70 17.36 0.62
CA TYR A 48 -4.41 17.48 2.05
C TYR A 48 -3.04 16.91 2.45
N LEU A 49 -2.23 16.43 1.52
CA LEU A 49 -0.93 15.80 1.83
C LEU A 49 -0.03 16.74 2.66
N GLU A 50 0.23 17.94 2.14
CA GLU A 50 1.06 18.93 2.84
C GLU A 50 0.44 19.34 4.17
N TYR A 51 -0.86 19.61 4.19
CA TYR A 51 -1.58 19.98 5.41
C TYR A 51 -1.45 18.94 6.53
N VAL A 52 -1.61 17.65 6.18
CA VAL A 52 -1.46 16.53 7.12
C VAL A 52 -0.01 16.41 7.56
N ARG A 53 0.95 16.46 6.61
CA ARG A 53 2.36 16.29 6.94
C ARG A 53 2.87 17.37 7.92
N GLN A 54 2.43 18.61 7.76
CA GLN A 54 2.85 19.72 8.62
C GLN A 54 2.33 19.62 10.07
N LYS A 55 1.20 18.93 10.28
CA LYS A 55 0.54 18.84 11.60
C LYS A 55 0.73 17.50 12.30
N LEU A 56 0.97 16.44 11.55
CA LEU A 56 1.06 15.09 12.08
C LEU A 56 2.43 14.82 12.69
N ASN A 57 2.46 14.04 13.78
CA ASN A 57 3.70 13.57 14.40
C ASN A 57 4.67 13.04 13.31
N PRO A 58 5.93 13.52 13.28
CA PRO A 58 6.91 13.13 12.26
C PRO A 58 7.25 11.61 12.28
N GLN A 59 6.97 10.89 13.35
CA GLN A 59 7.14 9.45 13.44
C GLN A 59 6.07 8.67 12.63
N ILE A 60 4.95 9.31 12.30
CA ILE A 60 3.89 8.72 11.48
C ILE A 60 4.15 9.09 10.02
N GLY A 61 4.25 8.08 9.16
CA GLY A 61 4.42 8.26 7.73
C GLY A 61 3.17 8.85 7.07
N VAL A 62 3.38 9.63 6.00
CA VAL A 62 2.29 10.13 5.17
C VAL A 62 2.50 9.61 3.75
N ALA A 63 1.45 9.04 3.18
CA ALA A 63 1.44 8.42 1.86
C ALA A 63 0.54 9.18 0.88
N GLY A 64 1.01 9.37 -0.36
CA GLY A 64 0.10 9.65 -1.46
C GLY A 64 -0.76 8.43 -1.77
N GLN A 65 -2.01 8.65 -2.17
CA GLN A 65 -2.94 7.56 -2.55
C GLN A 65 -2.68 7.03 -3.97
N ASN A 66 -1.91 7.74 -4.77
CA ASN A 66 -1.46 7.41 -6.11
C ASN A 66 -0.36 8.39 -6.54
N CYS A 67 0.40 8.06 -7.59
CA CYS A 67 1.21 9.00 -8.35
C CYS A 67 1.38 8.51 -9.78
N TYR A 68 1.76 9.41 -10.69
CA TYR A 68 2.09 9.02 -12.06
C TYR A 68 3.54 8.57 -12.19
N LYS A 69 3.90 8.02 -13.34
CA LYS A 69 5.17 7.32 -13.62
C LYS A 69 6.31 8.22 -14.12
N VAL A 70 6.13 9.54 -14.10
CA VAL A 70 7.13 10.53 -14.52
C VAL A 70 7.09 11.76 -13.61
N ALA A 71 8.18 12.55 -13.61
CA ALA A 71 8.31 13.73 -12.76
C ALA A 71 7.31 14.85 -13.09
N SER A 72 7.08 15.07 -14.38
CA SER A 72 6.23 16.16 -14.86
C SER A 72 5.76 15.89 -16.29
N GLY A 73 4.78 16.65 -16.78
CA GLY A 73 4.28 16.55 -18.14
C GLY A 73 2.83 16.98 -18.30
N ALA A 74 2.27 16.69 -19.46
CA ALA A 74 0.88 17.03 -19.81
C ALA A 74 -0.08 15.94 -19.27
N PHE A 75 -0.19 15.85 -17.95
CA PHE A 75 -1.00 14.87 -17.21
C PHE A 75 -1.93 15.59 -16.24
N THR A 76 -2.82 16.41 -16.78
CA THR A 76 -3.73 17.24 -16.00
C THR A 76 -4.54 16.42 -15.00
N GLY A 77 -4.43 16.76 -13.70
CA GLY A 77 -5.11 16.09 -12.60
C GLY A 77 -4.28 15.03 -11.88
N ASP A 78 -3.17 14.55 -12.46
CA ASP A 78 -2.24 13.65 -11.78
C ASP A 78 -1.20 14.38 -10.94
N ILE A 79 -0.64 13.67 -9.97
CA ILE A 79 0.51 14.12 -9.17
C ILE A 79 1.70 13.19 -9.42
N SER A 80 2.91 13.70 -9.30
CA SER A 80 4.13 12.90 -9.42
C SER A 80 4.65 12.41 -8.06
N ALA A 81 5.54 11.42 -8.08
CA ALA A 81 6.26 10.98 -6.90
C ALA A 81 7.16 12.11 -6.34
N ASP A 82 7.69 12.96 -7.22
CA ASP A 82 8.48 14.13 -6.83
C ASP A 82 7.65 15.13 -6.02
N MET A 83 6.42 15.42 -6.45
CA MET A 83 5.50 16.31 -5.72
C MET A 83 5.16 15.75 -4.33
N ILE A 84 4.94 14.44 -4.21
CA ILE A 84 4.70 13.78 -2.92
C ILE A 84 5.91 13.98 -1.99
N LYS A 85 7.12 13.81 -2.53
CA LYS A 85 8.35 13.97 -1.76
C LYS A 85 8.60 15.43 -1.38
N ASP A 86 8.33 16.37 -2.29
CA ASP A 86 8.52 17.82 -2.09
C ASP A 86 7.70 18.34 -0.92
N VAL A 87 6.47 17.86 -0.73
CA VAL A 87 5.62 18.21 0.43
C VAL A 87 5.98 17.40 1.70
N GLY A 88 7.13 16.71 1.73
CA GLY A 88 7.66 16.01 2.90
C GLY A 88 7.03 14.64 3.17
N CYS A 89 6.27 14.08 2.23
CA CYS A 89 5.71 12.74 2.34
C CYS A 89 6.72 11.71 1.81
N ASN A 90 6.71 10.50 2.38
CA ASN A 90 7.72 9.49 2.10
C ASN A 90 7.16 8.13 1.68
N TRP A 91 5.85 8.02 1.50
CA TRP A 91 5.14 6.83 1.08
C TRP A 91 4.19 7.10 -0.07
N VAL A 92 3.87 6.06 -0.85
CA VAL A 92 2.80 6.10 -1.85
C VAL A 92 2.13 4.73 -1.96
N ILE A 93 0.79 4.72 -2.07
CA ILE A 93 -0.03 3.55 -2.41
C ILE A 93 -0.12 3.48 -3.94
N LEU A 94 0.15 2.30 -4.51
CA LEU A 94 0.06 2.09 -5.96
C LEU A 94 -0.68 0.80 -6.28
N GLY A 95 -1.52 0.85 -7.31
CA GLY A 95 -2.27 -0.33 -7.76
C GLY A 95 -3.42 -0.73 -6.84
N HIS A 96 -3.92 0.19 -6.00
CA HIS A 96 -5.13 -0.03 -5.20
C HIS A 96 -6.27 -0.57 -6.07
N SER A 97 -7.09 -1.46 -5.52
CA SER A 97 -8.17 -2.12 -6.25
C SER A 97 -9.11 -1.16 -6.98
N GLU A 98 -9.39 0.00 -6.41
CA GLU A 98 -10.18 1.07 -7.05
C GLU A 98 -9.46 1.63 -8.28
N ARG A 99 -8.12 1.82 -8.23
CA ARG A 99 -7.33 2.29 -9.38
C ARG A 99 -7.34 1.28 -10.53
N ARG A 100 -7.27 -0.01 -10.21
CA ARG A 100 -7.34 -1.11 -11.19
C ARG A 100 -8.73 -1.23 -11.80
N ASN A 101 -9.76 -1.26 -10.96
CA ASN A 101 -11.12 -1.67 -11.39
C ASN A 101 -12.02 -0.50 -11.80
N VAL A 102 -11.84 0.70 -11.25
CA VAL A 102 -12.63 1.89 -11.59
C VAL A 102 -11.91 2.74 -12.64
N PHE A 103 -10.60 2.94 -12.47
CA PHE A 103 -9.80 3.81 -13.34
C PHE A 103 -9.02 3.06 -14.42
N GLY A 104 -9.09 1.72 -14.46
CA GLY A 104 -8.53 0.91 -15.53
C GLY A 104 -7.00 0.85 -15.57
N GLU A 105 -6.31 1.07 -14.44
CA GLU A 105 -4.86 0.98 -14.40
C GLU A 105 -4.39 -0.46 -14.61
N SER A 106 -3.57 -0.68 -15.64
CA SER A 106 -3.03 -2.00 -15.97
C SER A 106 -1.88 -2.39 -15.03
N ASP A 107 -1.62 -3.70 -14.92
CA ASP A 107 -0.47 -4.23 -14.16
C ASP A 107 0.85 -3.61 -14.64
N LYS A 108 1.03 -3.46 -15.97
CA LYS A 108 2.21 -2.80 -16.56
C LYS A 108 2.37 -1.36 -16.08
N LEU A 109 1.30 -0.56 -16.15
CA LEU A 109 1.35 0.84 -15.69
C LEU A 109 1.71 0.93 -14.20
N ILE A 110 1.15 0.03 -13.39
CA ILE A 110 1.43 -0.01 -11.96
C ILE A 110 2.89 -0.37 -11.69
N GLY A 111 3.45 -1.36 -12.41
CA GLY A 111 4.88 -1.69 -12.32
C GLY A 111 5.78 -0.49 -12.67
N GLU A 112 5.46 0.26 -13.74
CA GLU A 112 6.18 1.47 -14.13
C GLU A 112 6.08 2.58 -13.06
N LYS A 113 4.93 2.75 -12.43
CA LYS A 113 4.72 3.70 -11.31
C LYS A 113 5.54 3.30 -10.09
N VAL A 114 5.56 2.01 -9.73
CA VAL A 114 6.36 1.49 -8.60
C VAL A 114 7.84 1.76 -8.83
N LYS A 115 8.35 1.43 -10.02
CA LYS A 115 9.74 1.71 -10.40
C LYS A 115 10.10 3.18 -10.22
N TYR A 116 9.25 4.05 -10.76
CA TYR A 116 9.50 5.49 -10.71
C TYR A 116 9.45 6.03 -9.26
N ALA A 117 8.45 5.66 -8.47
CA ALA A 117 8.34 6.09 -7.09
C ALA A 117 9.55 5.66 -6.24
N LEU A 118 10.04 4.43 -6.43
CA LEU A 118 11.25 3.94 -5.77
C LEU A 118 12.50 4.70 -6.22
N SER A 119 12.62 5.06 -7.50
CA SER A 119 13.76 5.82 -8.04
C SER A 119 13.84 7.23 -7.44
N VAL A 120 12.72 7.86 -7.15
CA VAL A 120 12.63 9.16 -6.46
C VAL A 120 12.93 9.04 -4.96
N GLY A 121 12.91 7.83 -4.41
CA GLY A 121 13.24 7.54 -3.01
C GLY A 121 12.02 7.43 -2.08
N LEU A 122 10.81 7.27 -2.62
CA LEU A 122 9.63 6.94 -1.83
C LEU A 122 9.66 5.46 -1.39
N ASN A 123 8.99 5.18 -0.29
CA ASN A 123 8.55 3.84 0.05
C ASN A 123 7.21 3.57 -0.65
N VAL A 124 6.96 2.32 -1.04
CA VAL A 124 5.79 1.98 -1.84
C VAL A 124 4.95 0.90 -1.16
N LEU A 125 3.65 1.11 -1.19
CA LEU A 125 2.61 0.17 -0.80
C LEU A 125 1.92 -0.35 -2.07
N PRO A 126 2.50 -1.33 -2.80
CA PRO A 126 1.84 -1.94 -3.94
C PRO A 126 0.70 -2.83 -3.46
N CYS A 127 -0.49 -2.60 -4.04
CA CYS A 127 -1.70 -3.34 -3.73
C CYS A 127 -1.94 -4.45 -4.77
N VAL A 128 -2.24 -5.64 -4.28
CA VAL A 128 -2.61 -6.81 -5.09
C VAL A 128 -3.81 -7.51 -4.48
N GLY A 129 -4.66 -8.10 -5.31
CA GLY A 129 -5.81 -8.84 -4.84
C GLY A 129 -6.76 -9.22 -5.96
N GLU A 130 -7.51 -10.27 -5.73
CA GLU A 130 -8.46 -10.85 -6.65
C GLU A 130 -9.89 -10.38 -6.40
N LYS A 131 -10.71 -10.42 -7.45
CA LYS A 131 -12.15 -10.20 -7.39
C LYS A 131 -12.88 -11.47 -6.93
N LEU A 132 -14.18 -11.34 -6.60
CA LEU A 132 -15.00 -12.46 -6.14
C LEU A 132 -15.07 -13.58 -7.17
N GLU A 133 -15.35 -13.24 -8.41
CA GLU A 133 -15.43 -14.23 -9.50
C GLU A 133 -14.10 -14.96 -9.76
N GLU A 134 -12.98 -14.30 -9.57
CA GLU A 134 -11.65 -14.89 -9.68
C GLU A 134 -11.37 -15.87 -8.53
N ARG A 135 -11.78 -15.51 -7.32
CA ARG A 135 -11.68 -16.38 -6.15
C ARG A 135 -12.57 -17.60 -6.25
N GLU A 136 -13.84 -17.43 -6.63
CA GLU A 136 -14.78 -18.53 -6.82
C GLU A 136 -14.34 -19.50 -7.93
N ALA A 137 -13.61 -18.98 -8.93
CA ALA A 137 -12.98 -19.79 -9.97
C ALA A 137 -11.64 -20.44 -9.55
N GLY A 138 -11.19 -20.27 -8.29
CA GLY A 138 -9.92 -20.81 -7.80
C GLY A 138 -8.68 -20.13 -8.38
N LYS A 139 -8.79 -18.89 -8.89
CA LYS A 139 -7.72 -18.15 -9.59
C LYS A 139 -6.99 -17.12 -8.72
N THR A 140 -7.16 -17.14 -7.40
CA THR A 140 -6.54 -16.17 -6.48
C THR A 140 -5.04 -16.05 -6.72
N GLU A 141 -4.31 -17.17 -6.70
CA GLU A 141 -2.85 -17.17 -6.91
C GLU A 141 -2.47 -16.67 -8.31
N GLU A 142 -3.17 -17.13 -9.36
CA GLU A 142 -2.92 -16.66 -10.73
C GLU A 142 -3.00 -15.13 -10.83
N VAL A 143 -4.03 -14.54 -10.22
CA VAL A 143 -4.26 -13.09 -10.24
C VAL A 143 -3.19 -12.33 -9.45
N VAL A 144 -2.97 -12.70 -8.18
CA VAL A 144 -2.02 -11.97 -7.33
C VAL A 144 -0.58 -12.12 -7.82
N PHE A 145 -0.21 -13.28 -8.37
CA PHE A 145 1.11 -13.51 -8.95
C PHE A 145 1.32 -12.74 -10.24
N ARG A 146 0.32 -12.65 -11.12
CA ARG A 146 0.36 -11.82 -12.32
C ARG A 146 0.57 -10.35 -11.96
N GLN A 147 -0.20 -9.83 -10.98
CA GLN A 147 -0.06 -8.46 -10.51
C GLN A 147 1.32 -8.20 -9.90
N MET A 148 1.83 -9.12 -9.08
CA MET A 148 3.16 -9.02 -8.49
C MET A 148 4.28 -9.16 -9.53
N GLN A 149 4.10 -9.97 -10.58
CA GLN A 149 5.11 -10.13 -11.63
C GLN A 149 5.43 -8.79 -12.30
N ALA A 150 4.40 -7.99 -12.61
CA ALA A 150 4.61 -6.67 -13.19
C ALA A 150 5.42 -5.72 -12.27
N ILE A 151 5.33 -5.90 -10.96
CA ILE A 151 6.13 -5.14 -9.99
C ILE A 151 7.58 -5.67 -9.99
N ILE A 152 7.76 -6.99 -9.86
CA ILE A 152 9.09 -7.63 -9.84
C ILE A 152 9.91 -7.29 -11.10
N ASP A 153 9.27 -7.29 -12.26
CA ASP A 153 9.92 -6.97 -13.54
C ASP A 153 10.45 -5.53 -13.61
N ASN A 154 10.05 -4.67 -12.69
CA ASN A 154 10.36 -3.24 -12.69
C ASN A 154 11.24 -2.78 -11.53
N ILE A 155 11.54 -3.63 -10.54
CA ILE A 155 12.32 -3.26 -9.35
C ILE A 155 13.53 -4.18 -9.17
N GLU A 156 14.56 -3.67 -8.50
CA GLU A 156 15.77 -4.43 -8.19
C GLU A 156 15.69 -5.00 -6.76
N GLU A 157 16.55 -5.98 -6.44
CA GLU A 157 16.59 -6.59 -5.11
C GLU A 157 16.79 -5.57 -3.99
N LYS A 158 17.63 -4.56 -4.21
CA LYS A 158 17.89 -3.48 -3.25
C LYS A 158 16.66 -2.64 -2.90
N ASP A 159 15.65 -2.62 -3.76
CA ASP A 159 14.45 -1.78 -3.59
C ASP A 159 13.44 -2.39 -2.62
N TRP A 160 13.51 -3.72 -2.38
CA TRP A 160 12.56 -4.44 -1.54
C TRP A 160 12.52 -3.98 -0.08
N ASN A 161 13.56 -3.32 0.42
CA ASN A 161 13.57 -2.73 1.75
C ASN A 161 12.59 -1.55 1.90
N ARG A 162 12.14 -0.98 0.78
CA ARG A 162 11.18 0.13 0.68
C ARG A 162 9.80 -0.29 0.17
N VAL A 163 9.55 -1.60 0.10
CA VAL A 163 8.29 -2.17 -0.38
C VAL A 163 7.55 -2.85 0.77
N VAL A 164 6.26 -2.54 0.93
CA VAL A 164 5.34 -3.25 1.81
C VAL A 164 4.13 -3.64 0.99
N ILE A 165 3.92 -4.93 0.77
CA ILE A 165 2.83 -5.44 -0.07
C ILE A 165 1.52 -5.34 0.69
N ALA A 166 0.48 -4.79 0.07
CA ALA A 166 -0.88 -4.80 0.59
C ALA A 166 -1.71 -5.84 -0.18
N TYR A 167 -2.11 -6.92 0.49
CA TYR A 167 -3.07 -7.86 -0.06
C TYR A 167 -4.49 -7.37 0.21
N GLU A 168 -5.21 -7.05 -0.85
CA GLU A 168 -6.58 -6.54 -0.82
C GLU A 168 -7.53 -7.58 -1.45
N PRO A 169 -8.17 -8.47 -0.67
CA PRO A 169 -9.25 -9.30 -1.21
C PRO A 169 -10.42 -8.39 -1.63
N VAL A 170 -10.49 -8.06 -2.94
CA VAL A 170 -11.43 -7.05 -3.47
C VAL A 170 -12.88 -7.40 -3.12
N TRP A 171 -13.19 -8.69 -3.07
CA TRP A 171 -14.50 -9.22 -2.68
C TRP A 171 -14.87 -8.96 -1.21
N ALA A 172 -13.90 -8.63 -0.36
CA ALA A 172 -14.10 -8.31 1.05
C ALA A 172 -14.08 -6.79 1.34
N ILE A 173 -13.87 -5.95 0.32
CA ILE A 173 -13.81 -4.49 0.51
C ILE A 173 -15.16 -3.87 0.24
N GLY A 174 -15.81 -3.30 1.28
CA GLY A 174 -17.08 -2.58 1.15
C GLY A 174 -18.28 -3.45 0.78
N THR A 175 -18.17 -4.76 0.87
CA THR A 175 -19.24 -5.71 0.50
C THR A 175 -20.01 -6.27 1.70
N GLY A 176 -19.56 -5.98 2.92
CA GLY A 176 -20.05 -6.62 4.15
C GLY A 176 -19.54 -8.06 4.35
N LYS A 177 -18.74 -8.60 3.42
CA LYS A 177 -18.00 -9.86 3.59
C LYS A 177 -16.60 -9.54 4.08
N ASN A 178 -16.09 -10.38 4.99
CA ASN A 178 -14.70 -10.27 5.47
C ASN A 178 -13.96 -11.57 5.15
N ALA A 179 -12.70 -11.44 4.76
CA ALA A 179 -11.83 -12.61 4.71
C ALA A 179 -11.54 -13.07 6.15
N THR A 180 -11.48 -14.39 6.37
CA THR A 180 -11.01 -14.90 7.65
C THR A 180 -9.51 -14.70 7.78
N PRO A 181 -8.94 -14.68 8.99
CA PRO A 181 -7.49 -14.63 9.19
C PRO A 181 -6.76 -15.75 8.45
N GLU A 182 -7.33 -16.96 8.42
CA GLU A 182 -6.76 -18.12 7.72
C GLU A 182 -6.71 -17.88 6.20
N GLN A 183 -7.79 -17.35 5.62
CA GLN A 183 -7.85 -17.02 4.19
C GLN A 183 -6.82 -15.96 3.80
N ALA A 184 -6.64 -14.94 4.63
CA ALA A 184 -5.61 -13.92 4.40
C ALA A 184 -4.20 -14.52 4.55
N GLN A 185 -3.98 -15.34 5.58
CA GLN A 185 -2.70 -15.99 5.83
C GLN A 185 -2.29 -16.94 4.72
N GLU A 186 -3.23 -17.71 4.17
CA GLU A 186 -3.00 -18.61 3.02
C GLU A 186 -2.41 -17.83 1.82
N VAL A 187 -3.02 -16.72 1.46
CA VAL A 187 -2.54 -15.89 0.33
C VAL A 187 -1.20 -15.22 0.66
N HIS A 188 -1.00 -14.76 1.91
CA HIS A 188 0.29 -14.21 2.34
C HIS A 188 1.42 -15.24 2.26
N GLU A 189 1.16 -16.50 2.63
CA GLU A 189 2.12 -17.60 2.54
C GLU A 189 2.44 -17.94 1.08
N SER A 190 1.43 -18.03 0.23
CA SER A 190 1.58 -18.26 -1.21
C SER A 190 2.40 -17.14 -1.87
N LEU A 191 2.09 -15.87 -1.58
CA LEU A 191 2.88 -14.73 -2.05
C LEU A 191 4.34 -14.82 -1.60
N ARG A 192 4.58 -15.12 -0.33
CA ARG A 192 5.92 -15.23 0.23
C ARG A 192 6.72 -16.37 -0.41
N THR A 193 6.09 -17.53 -0.59
CA THR A 193 6.68 -18.69 -1.26
C THR A 193 7.02 -18.36 -2.72
N TRP A 194 6.12 -17.68 -3.40
CA TRP A 194 6.32 -17.28 -4.78
C TRP A 194 7.46 -16.25 -4.93
N ILE A 195 7.52 -15.22 -4.06
CA ILE A 195 8.60 -14.23 -4.03
C ILE A 195 9.96 -14.90 -3.76
N SER A 196 9.98 -15.90 -2.89
CA SER A 196 11.22 -16.67 -2.64
C SER A 196 11.76 -17.36 -3.89
N LYS A 197 10.88 -17.82 -4.77
CA LYS A 197 11.25 -18.47 -6.03
C LYS A 197 11.61 -17.46 -7.13
N LYS A 198 10.99 -16.29 -7.15
CA LYS A 198 11.12 -15.29 -8.22
C LYS A 198 12.20 -14.24 -7.97
N VAL A 199 12.48 -13.96 -6.71
CA VAL A 199 13.49 -12.98 -6.29
C VAL A 199 14.56 -13.71 -5.48
N THR A 200 14.44 -13.74 -4.15
CA THR A 200 15.32 -14.48 -3.25
C THR A 200 14.59 -14.89 -1.98
N SER A 201 15.10 -15.94 -1.30
CA SER A 201 14.59 -16.34 0.02
C SER A 201 14.80 -15.25 1.08
N GLU A 202 15.85 -14.43 0.94
CA GLU A 202 16.13 -13.33 1.84
C GLU A 202 15.09 -12.22 1.73
N VAL A 203 14.76 -11.81 0.50
CA VAL A 203 13.68 -10.84 0.23
C VAL A 203 12.35 -11.38 0.75
N ALA A 204 12.00 -12.62 0.43
CA ALA A 204 10.77 -13.25 0.90
C ALA A 204 10.65 -13.30 2.42
N ALA A 205 11.75 -13.52 3.13
CA ALA A 205 11.78 -13.54 4.59
C ALA A 205 11.60 -12.14 5.21
N LYS A 206 12.08 -11.08 4.52
CA LYS A 206 12.11 -9.72 5.06
C LYS A 206 10.93 -8.85 4.63
N VAL A 207 10.40 -9.05 3.41
CA VAL A 207 9.31 -8.23 2.89
C VAL A 207 8.09 -8.31 3.79
N ARG A 208 7.50 -7.17 4.08
CA ARG A 208 6.26 -7.08 4.85
C ARG A 208 5.08 -7.25 3.91
N ILE A 209 4.09 -8.02 4.36
CA ILE A 209 2.82 -8.21 3.66
C ILE A 209 1.74 -7.87 4.68
N LEU A 210 0.89 -6.93 4.37
CA LEU A 210 -0.25 -6.54 5.20
C LEU A 210 -1.56 -6.98 4.55
N TYR A 211 -2.57 -7.17 5.38
CA TYR A 211 -3.93 -7.37 4.95
C TYR A 211 -4.61 -6.00 4.76
N GLY A 212 -5.06 -5.70 3.55
CA GLY A 212 -5.69 -4.43 3.19
C GLY A 212 -7.22 -4.42 3.26
N GLY A 213 -7.83 -5.39 3.94
CA GLY A 213 -9.27 -5.47 4.13
C GLY A 213 -9.72 -4.88 5.48
N TRP A 214 -11.04 -4.83 5.67
CA TRP A 214 -11.64 -4.47 6.94
C TRP A 214 -11.72 -5.69 7.85
N PHE A 215 -11.28 -5.59 9.09
CA PHE A 215 -11.56 -6.59 10.12
C PHE A 215 -12.81 -6.16 10.89
N SER A 216 -13.82 -7.05 10.99
CA SER A 216 -14.96 -6.82 11.88
C SER A 216 -14.54 -6.96 13.34
N ASP A 217 -14.93 -6.00 14.15
CA ASP A 217 -15.17 -6.02 15.61
C ASP A 217 -14.06 -6.41 16.60
N SER A 218 -12.83 -6.74 16.21
CA SER A 218 -11.81 -7.11 17.19
C SER A 218 -10.51 -6.28 17.15
N CYS A 219 -10.40 -5.32 16.26
CA CYS A 219 -9.35 -4.31 16.29
C CYS A 219 -9.97 -2.93 16.48
N GLN A 220 -10.47 -2.69 17.67
CA GLN A 220 -10.50 -1.34 18.21
C GLN A 220 -9.04 -1.00 18.54
N LEU A 221 -8.44 -0.15 17.71
CA LEU A 221 -7.23 0.57 18.08
C LEU A 221 -7.51 1.51 19.22
#